data_4099c1e7ce5c823f70d62dd85fabbda9
#
_entry.id   4099c1e7ce5c823f70d62dd85fabbda9
#
_cell.length_a   1.000
_cell.length_b   1.000
_cell.length_c   1.000
_cell.angle_alpha   90.00
_cell.angle_beta   90.00
_cell.angle_gamma   90.00
#
_symmetry.space_group_name_H-M   'P 1'
#
loop_
_entity.id
_entity.type
_entity.pdbx_description
1 polymer ?
#
loop_
_entity_poly.entity_id
_entity_poly.type
_entity_poly.pdbx_seq_one_letter_code
_entity_poly.pdbx_strand_id
1 'polypeptide(L)'
;MRENALELHGVCKKYGGFALRNVGFTLPRGTVMGLIGENGAGKTTTIKAVLDLIRPDSGEITVLGEHGSNPSVREKIGVVLENGGFPSAMNAVQVDTLLGRAYRNWDTAQFFRYIERFGIDKEKAIKDYSKGMKTKLNIAAALSHDAELLLLDEPTSGLDPVVRDEVLDLLYDFMQDENHAILLSSHITSDLDKIADEITFIHKGEVLLSEPRDELLDTCGILRCTADQLDALDPSAVRAKRVGTFGCEALVRRDGVPENWPVEPVNIEQIMLFLTRGEDAR
;
A
#
# COMPACT_ATOMS: atom_id res chain seq x y z
N MET A 1 1.22 2.96 23.77
CA MET A 1 1.25 3.33 22.34
C MET A 1 1.89 2.15 21.62
N ARG A 2 1.32 1.70 20.52
CA ARG A 2 1.96 0.65 19.68
C ARG A 2 3.24 1.24 19.10
N GLU A 3 4.29 0.44 18.97
CA GLU A 3 5.51 0.86 18.27
C GLU A 3 5.20 0.95 16.76
N ASN A 4 5.90 1.85 16.06
CA ASN A 4 5.75 2.01 14.63
C ASN A 4 6.66 1.03 13.88
N ALA A 5 6.11 0.36 12.87
CA ALA A 5 6.90 -0.48 11.97
C ALA A 5 7.59 0.35 10.89
N LEU A 6 6.97 1.49 10.49
CA LEU A 6 7.53 2.38 9.46
C LEU A 6 7.12 3.82 9.74
N GLU A 7 8.09 4.74 9.64
CA GLU A 7 7.87 6.18 9.74
C GLU A 7 8.60 6.90 8.62
N LEU A 8 7.90 7.78 7.92
CA LEU A 8 8.46 8.70 6.94
C LEU A 8 8.20 10.13 7.38
N HIS A 9 9.23 10.97 7.39
CA HIS A 9 9.14 12.37 7.76
C HIS A 9 9.76 13.25 6.69
N GLY A 10 8.92 13.97 5.93
CA GLY A 10 9.37 14.97 4.98
C GLY A 10 10.22 14.43 3.82
N VAL A 11 9.97 13.20 3.39
CA VAL A 11 10.78 12.52 2.37
C VAL A 11 10.59 13.18 1.02
N CYS A 12 11.70 13.63 0.44
CA CYS A 12 11.75 14.24 -0.89
C CYS A 12 12.71 13.49 -1.81
N LYS A 13 12.33 13.36 -3.09
CA LYS A 13 13.19 12.82 -4.15
C LYS A 13 12.84 13.42 -5.49
N LYS A 14 13.82 14.00 -6.19
CA LYS A 14 13.64 14.59 -7.51
C LYS A 14 14.20 13.71 -8.61
N TYR A 15 13.47 13.62 -9.70
CA TYR A 15 13.86 13.03 -10.99
C TYR A 15 13.57 14.02 -12.13
N GLY A 16 14.03 13.74 -13.34
CA GLY A 16 13.87 14.64 -14.49
C GLY A 16 12.44 14.91 -14.97
N GLY A 17 11.42 14.38 -14.35
CA GLY A 17 9.99 14.58 -14.73
C GLY A 17 9.02 14.29 -13.60
N PHE A 18 9.54 13.90 -12.42
CA PHE A 18 8.73 13.51 -11.25
C PHE A 18 9.47 13.87 -9.95
N ALA A 19 8.72 14.15 -8.89
CA ALA A 19 9.30 14.32 -7.56
C ALA A 19 8.37 13.79 -6.47
N LEU A 20 8.92 13.11 -5.47
CA LEU A 20 8.30 13.01 -4.15
C LEU A 20 8.53 14.34 -3.42
N ARG A 21 7.48 14.86 -2.79
CA ARG A 21 7.50 16.15 -2.11
C ARG A 21 6.91 15.99 -0.71
N ASN A 22 7.77 16.13 0.29
CA ASN A 22 7.38 16.13 1.70
C ASN A 22 6.50 14.92 2.09
N VAL A 23 6.84 13.72 1.57
CA VAL A 23 6.07 12.50 1.87
C VAL A 23 6.29 12.13 3.32
N GLY A 24 5.19 12.00 4.08
CA GLY A 24 5.19 11.65 5.49
C GLY A 24 3.96 10.82 5.82
N PHE A 25 4.16 9.72 6.52
CA PHE A 25 3.12 8.87 7.14
C PHE A 25 3.75 7.90 8.13
N THR A 26 2.92 7.29 8.95
CA THR A 26 3.33 6.33 9.99
C THR A 26 2.50 5.07 9.88
N LEU A 27 3.17 3.91 9.83
CA LEU A 27 2.54 2.59 9.86
C LEU A 27 2.79 1.95 11.23
N PRO A 28 1.75 1.82 12.08
CA PRO A 28 1.87 1.13 13.36
C PRO A 28 2.09 -0.39 13.18
N ARG A 29 2.73 -1.05 14.15
CA ARG A 29 2.74 -2.51 14.23
C ARG A 29 1.31 -3.05 14.43
N GLY A 30 1.05 -4.25 13.94
CA GLY A 30 -0.27 -4.88 13.99
C GLY A 30 -1.28 -4.29 13.02
N THR A 31 -0.84 -3.51 11.99
CA THR A 31 -1.75 -2.91 11.02
C THR A 31 -1.30 -3.13 9.57
N VAL A 32 -2.28 -3.10 8.68
CA VAL A 32 -2.09 -3.09 7.22
C VAL A 32 -2.39 -1.69 6.70
N MET A 33 -1.40 -1.06 6.09
CA MET A 33 -1.59 0.23 5.42
C MET A 33 -1.70 0.06 3.91
N GLY A 34 -2.79 0.52 3.34
CA GLY A 34 -2.97 0.68 1.90
C GLY A 34 -2.35 2.00 1.41
N LEU A 35 -1.29 1.91 0.59
CA LEU A 35 -0.73 3.05 -0.12
C LEU A 35 -1.39 3.18 -1.49
N ILE A 36 -2.36 4.08 -1.61
CA ILE A 36 -3.21 4.24 -2.79
C ILE A 36 -2.72 5.40 -3.65
N GLY A 37 -2.89 5.26 -4.95
CA GLY A 37 -2.62 6.35 -5.90
C GLY A 37 -2.61 5.85 -7.34
N GLU A 38 -2.75 6.78 -8.28
CA GLU A 38 -2.67 6.49 -9.71
C GLU A 38 -1.29 5.94 -10.11
N ASN A 39 -1.20 5.38 -11.32
CA ASN A 39 0.10 5.01 -11.88
C ASN A 39 0.98 6.26 -12.04
N GLY A 40 2.22 6.19 -11.55
CA GLY A 40 3.13 7.32 -11.51
C GLY A 40 2.93 8.29 -10.33
N ALA A 41 2.00 8.04 -9.41
CA ALA A 41 1.78 8.89 -8.24
C ALA A 41 2.94 8.92 -7.24
N GLY A 42 3.82 7.89 -7.26
CA GLY A 42 4.98 7.82 -6.38
C GLY A 42 5.04 6.60 -5.46
N LYS A 43 4.04 5.69 -5.49
CA LYS A 43 3.98 4.48 -4.63
C LYS A 43 5.27 3.66 -4.67
N THR A 44 5.64 3.17 -5.85
CA THR A 44 6.88 2.39 -6.05
C THR A 44 8.13 3.16 -5.66
N THR A 45 8.17 4.48 -5.91
CA THR A 45 9.30 5.33 -5.52
C THR A 45 9.41 5.43 -4.00
N THR A 46 8.30 5.58 -3.30
CA THR A 46 8.24 5.59 -1.84
C THR A 46 8.73 4.26 -1.26
N ILE A 47 8.22 3.11 -1.76
CA ILE A 47 8.67 1.78 -1.33
C ILE A 47 10.17 1.59 -1.58
N LYS A 48 10.68 2.02 -2.74
CA LYS A 48 12.12 1.96 -3.04
C LYS A 48 12.97 2.84 -2.13
N ALA A 49 12.45 3.99 -1.68
CA ALA A 49 13.13 4.83 -0.70
C ALA A 49 13.18 4.16 0.68
N VAL A 50 12.08 3.52 1.12
CA VAL A 50 12.04 2.74 2.36
C VAL A 50 13.06 1.59 2.33
N LEU A 51 13.21 0.91 1.18
CA LEU A 51 14.17 -0.17 0.97
C LEU A 51 15.62 0.32 0.78
N ASP A 52 15.86 1.63 0.81
CA ASP A 52 17.17 2.24 0.50
C ASP A 52 17.73 1.82 -0.89
N LEU A 53 16.82 1.44 -1.81
CA LEU A 53 17.18 1.20 -3.21
C LEU A 53 17.37 2.52 -3.97
N ILE A 54 16.80 3.59 -3.45
CA ILE A 54 17.03 4.97 -3.88
C ILE A 54 17.25 5.84 -2.64
N ARG A 55 18.24 6.72 -2.71
CA ARG A 55 18.51 7.65 -1.62
C ARG A 55 17.61 8.88 -1.74
N PRO A 56 16.81 9.23 -0.72
CA PRO A 56 16.10 10.49 -0.66
C PRO A 56 17.05 11.70 -0.76
N ASP A 57 16.55 12.83 -1.28
CA ASP A 57 17.30 14.10 -1.31
C ASP A 57 17.18 14.82 0.03
N SER A 58 16.08 14.60 0.78
CA SER A 58 15.85 15.06 2.16
C SER A 58 14.78 14.23 2.84
N GLY A 59 14.62 14.43 4.16
CA GLY A 59 13.68 13.72 5.01
C GLY A 59 14.32 12.51 5.69
N GLU A 60 13.56 11.87 6.56
CA GLU A 60 13.99 10.73 7.38
C GLU A 60 13.06 9.56 7.18
N ILE A 61 13.62 8.35 7.20
CA ILE A 61 12.89 7.08 7.13
C ILE A 61 13.39 6.18 8.25
N THR A 62 12.46 5.80 9.12
CA THR A 62 12.70 4.85 10.21
C THR A 62 11.92 3.57 9.92
N VAL A 63 12.58 2.42 10.01
CA VAL A 63 12.00 1.10 9.77
C VAL A 63 12.28 0.23 10.99
N LEU A 64 11.23 -0.32 11.60
CA LEU A 64 11.30 -1.12 12.83
C LEU A 64 12.12 -0.45 13.96
N GLY A 65 11.98 0.88 14.08
CA GLY A 65 12.66 1.70 15.09
C GLY A 65 14.10 2.08 14.77
N GLU A 66 14.64 1.70 13.60
CA GLU A 66 16.01 1.96 13.20
C GLU A 66 16.08 2.60 11.80
N HIS A 67 17.24 3.08 11.41
CA HIS A 67 17.46 3.57 10.05
C HIS A 67 17.40 2.40 9.04
N GLY A 68 16.61 2.54 7.97
CA GLY A 68 16.33 1.47 7.00
C GLY A 68 17.55 0.89 6.26
N SER A 69 18.72 1.54 6.35
CA SER A 69 19.99 1.02 5.80
C SER A 69 20.67 -0.04 6.68
N ASN A 70 20.19 -0.23 7.93
CA ASN A 70 20.77 -1.22 8.84
C ASN A 70 20.52 -2.65 8.30
N PRO A 71 21.58 -3.47 8.11
CA PRO A 71 21.41 -4.86 7.63
C PRO A 71 20.50 -5.72 8.50
N SER A 72 20.50 -5.53 9.83
CA SER A 72 19.64 -6.29 10.76
C SER A 72 18.16 -5.99 10.54
N VAL A 73 17.82 -4.78 10.15
CA VAL A 73 16.45 -4.37 9.78
C VAL A 73 16.04 -5.00 8.46
N ARG A 74 16.95 -5.00 7.48
CA ARG A 74 16.67 -5.58 6.14
C ARG A 74 16.36 -7.07 6.20
N GLU A 75 16.98 -7.81 7.12
CA GLU A 75 16.70 -9.23 7.34
C GLU A 75 15.25 -9.48 7.81
N LYS A 76 14.58 -8.45 8.38
CA LYS A 76 13.20 -8.51 8.88
C LYS A 76 12.15 -7.94 7.93
N ILE A 77 12.57 -7.57 6.71
CA ILE A 77 11.66 -7.00 5.71
C ILE A 77 11.42 -8.01 4.60
N GLY A 78 10.18 -8.46 4.46
CA GLY A 78 9.71 -9.22 3.30
C GLY A 78 9.31 -8.27 2.17
N VAL A 79 9.78 -8.54 0.94
CA VAL A 79 9.60 -7.62 -0.19
C VAL A 79 9.00 -8.33 -1.39
N VAL A 80 7.95 -7.73 -1.96
CA VAL A 80 7.41 -8.10 -3.27
C VAL A 80 7.30 -6.82 -4.11
N LEU A 81 8.06 -6.71 -5.19
CA LEU A 81 8.00 -5.58 -6.11
C LEU A 81 7.29 -6.00 -7.40
N GLU A 82 6.50 -5.09 -7.99
CA GLU A 82 5.73 -5.34 -9.21
C GLU A 82 6.59 -5.91 -10.36
N ASN A 83 7.76 -5.32 -10.58
CA ASN A 83 8.71 -5.76 -11.60
C ASN A 83 9.93 -6.48 -10.99
N GLY A 84 9.82 -6.91 -9.74
CA GLY A 84 10.82 -7.66 -9.03
C GLY A 84 10.66 -9.17 -9.20
N GLY A 85 11.66 -9.90 -8.76
CA GLY A 85 11.62 -11.36 -8.71
C GLY A 85 12.97 -11.99 -8.97
N PHE A 86 12.95 -13.29 -9.12
CA PHE A 86 14.15 -14.09 -9.31
C PHE A 86 14.49 -14.23 -10.79
N PRO A 87 15.78 -14.49 -11.13
CA PRO A 87 16.18 -14.74 -12.51
C PRO A 87 15.32 -15.81 -13.18
N SER A 88 14.85 -15.55 -14.38
CA SER A 88 13.85 -16.37 -15.09
C SER A 88 14.30 -17.81 -15.38
N ALA A 89 15.61 -18.04 -15.40
CA ALA A 89 16.21 -19.38 -15.62
C ALA A 89 16.24 -20.23 -14.34
N MET A 90 16.05 -19.63 -13.15
CA MET A 90 16.00 -20.38 -11.89
C MET A 90 14.68 -21.14 -11.75
N ASN A 91 14.68 -22.11 -10.84
CA ASN A 91 13.49 -22.77 -10.31
C ASN A 91 13.37 -22.55 -8.78
N ALA A 92 12.29 -23.01 -8.14
CA ALA A 92 12.06 -22.76 -6.72
C ALA A 92 13.15 -23.37 -5.83
N VAL A 93 13.73 -24.51 -6.21
CA VAL A 93 14.85 -25.15 -5.45
C VAL A 93 16.10 -24.27 -5.45
N GLN A 94 16.38 -23.64 -6.59
CA GLN A 94 17.51 -22.71 -6.71
C GLN A 94 17.26 -21.40 -5.97
N VAL A 95 16.00 -20.93 -5.93
CA VAL A 95 15.59 -19.77 -5.12
C VAL A 95 15.81 -20.06 -3.64
N ASP A 96 15.36 -21.21 -3.14
CA ASP A 96 15.60 -21.65 -1.76
C ASP A 96 17.10 -21.66 -1.42
N THR A 97 17.93 -22.26 -2.28
CA THR A 97 19.39 -22.30 -2.10
C THR A 97 20.01 -20.89 -2.06
N LEU A 98 19.53 -19.98 -2.90
CA LEU A 98 19.99 -18.59 -2.94
C LEU A 98 19.65 -17.85 -1.65
N LEU A 99 18.37 -17.92 -1.25
CA LEU A 99 17.86 -17.18 -0.10
C LEU A 99 18.36 -17.75 1.23
N GLY A 100 18.54 -19.06 1.34
CA GLY A 100 19.16 -19.70 2.51
C GLY A 100 20.63 -19.32 2.73
N ARG A 101 21.29 -18.72 1.71
CA ARG A 101 22.62 -18.11 1.86
C ARG A 101 22.58 -16.62 2.17
N ALA A 102 21.46 -15.97 1.82
CA ALA A 102 21.29 -14.53 1.98
C ALA A 102 20.71 -14.15 3.34
N TYR A 103 19.74 -14.92 3.84
CA TYR A 103 19.04 -14.68 5.10
C TYR A 103 19.48 -15.65 6.19
N ARG A 104 19.76 -15.14 7.39
CA ARG A 104 20.15 -15.98 8.54
C ARG A 104 19.00 -16.83 9.05
N ASN A 105 17.79 -16.26 9.05
CA ASN A 105 16.56 -16.89 9.55
C ASN A 105 15.73 -17.53 8.44
N TRP A 106 16.37 -17.93 7.31
CA TRP A 106 15.68 -18.59 6.22
C TRP A 106 15.11 -19.95 6.65
N ASP A 107 13.80 -20.14 6.47
CA ASP A 107 13.10 -21.41 6.72
C ASP A 107 12.76 -22.12 5.39
N THR A 108 13.65 -23.01 4.96
CA THR A 108 13.47 -23.88 3.79
C THR A 108 12.18 -24.73 3.90
N ALA A 109 11.84 -25.22 5.10
CA ALA A 109 10.66 -26.05 5.28
C ALA A 109 9.37 -25.21 5.09
N GLN A 110 9.33 -23.99 5.62
CA GLN A 110 8.22 -23.07 5.42
C GLN A 110 8.08 -22.66 3.95
N PHE A 111 9.20 -22.35 3.30
CA PHE A 111 9.20 -22.00 1.87
C PHE A 111 8.56 -23.11 1.04
N PHE A 112 9.00 -24.37 1.21
CA PHE A 112 8.43 -25.48 0.45
C PHE A 112 6.99 -25.82 0.84
N ARG A 113 6.56 -25.56 2.07
CA ARG A 113 5.12 -25.64 2.44
C ARG A 113 4.28 -24.65 1.61
N TYR A 114 4.76 -23.41 1.42
CA TYR A 114 4.07 -22.45 0.54
C TYR A 114 4.09 -22.88 -0.92
N ILE A 115 5.23 -23.34 -1.44
CA ILE A 115 5.36 -23.84 -2.82
C ILE A 115 4.34 -24.96 -3.09
N GLU A 116 4.20 -25.91 -2.15
CA GLU A 116 3.25 -27.02 -2.23
C GLU A 116 1.78 -26.50 -2.12
N ARG A 117 1.48 -25.65 -1.13
CA ARG A 117 0.15 -25.02 -0.96
C ARG A 117 -0.30 -24.30 -2.24
N PHE A 118 0.63 -23.67 -2.96
CA PHE A 118 0.35 -22.93 -4.18
C PHE A 118 0.30 -23.80 -5.44
N GLY A 119 0.58 -25.07 -5.33
CA GLY A 119 0.64 -25.97 -6.48
C GLY A 119 1.74 -25.61 -7.49
N ILE A 120 2.84 -25.02 -7.01
CA ILE A 120 3.97 -24.64 -7.86
C ILE A 120 4.90 -25.85 -8.02
N ASP A 121 5.14 -26.21 -9.30
CA ASP A 121 6.18 -27.22 -9.62
C ASP A 121 7.56 -26.62 -9.33
N LYS A 122 8.21 -27.12 -8.28
CA LYS A 122 9.49 -26.62 -7.78
C LYS A 122 10.66 -26.80 -8.74
N GLU A 123 10.57 -27.75 -9.67
CA GLU A 123 11.63 -28.05 -10.65
C GLU A 123 11.47 -27.24 -11.95
N LYS A 124 10.27 -26.71 -12.22
CA LYS A 124 9.97 -25.94 -13.42
C LYS A 124 10.66 -24.57 -13.35
N ALA A 125 11.20 -24.10 -14.48
CA ALA A 125 11.85 -22.79 -14.54
C ALA A 125 10.83 -21.65 -14.41
N ILE A 126 11.23 -20.58 -13.70
CA ILE A 126 10.37 -19.40 -13.42
C ILE A 126 9.89 -18.72 -14.72
N LYS A 127 10.65 -18.78 -15.82
CA LYS A 127 10.20 -18.26 -17.12
C LYS A 127 8.88 -18.90 -17.59
N ASP A 128 8.63 -20.15 -17.19
CA ASP A 128 7.47 -20.93 -17.57
C ASP A 128 6.31 -20.83 -16.57
N TYR A 129 6.48 -20.02 -15.50
CA TYR A 129 5.42 -19.71 -14.53
C TYR A 129 4.45 -18.67 -15.11
N SER A 130 3.16 -18.80 -14.77
CA SER A 130 2.18 -17.73 -14.97
C SER A 130 2.53 -16.51 -14.08
N LYS A 131 1.90 -15.37 -14.35
CA LYS A 131 2.07 -14.18 -13.51
C LYS A 131 1.70 -14.49 -12.04
N GLY A 132 0.56 -15.16 -11.82
CA GLY A 132 0.12 -15.57 -10.48
C GLY A 132 1.11 -16.50 -9.78
N MET A 133 1.69 -17.48 -10.47
CA MET A 133 2.72 -18.36 -9.91
C MET A 133 3.98 -17.59 -9.50
N LYS A 134 4.41 -16.59 -10.29
CA LYS A 134 5.54 -15.73 -9.95
C LYS A 134 5.26 -14.89 -8.72
N THR A 135 4.07 -14.31 -8.62
CA THR A 135 3.65 -13.55 -7.43
C THR A 135 3.62 -14.44 -6.19
N LYS A 136 3.01 -15.62 -6.28
CA LYS A 136 2.98 -16.61 -5.18
C LYS A 136 4.39 -17.04 -4.74
N LEU A 137 5.31 -17.26 -5.69
CA LEU A 137 6.72 -17.56 -5.37
C LEU A 137 7.39 -16.40 -4.60
N ASN A 138 7.19 -15.15 -5.04
CA ASN A 138 7.76 -13.99 -4.38
C ASN A 138 7.19 -13.80 -2.97
N ILE A 139 5.90 -14.03 -2.78
CA ILE A 139 5.24 -13.98 -1.46
C ILE A 139 5.76 -15.12 -0.57
N ALA A 140 5.87 -16.35 -1.09
CA ALA A 140 6.46 -17.46 -0.35
C ALA A 140 7.87 -17.12 0.14
N ALA A 141 8.69 -16.52 -0.70
CA ALA A 141 10.03 -16.07 -0.33
C ALA A 141 9.99 -14.97 0.76
N ALA A 142 9.12 -13.97 0.61
CA ALA A 142 8.99 -12.87 1.56
C ALA A 142 8.51 -13.33 2.95
N LEU A 143 7.76 -14.42 3.03
CA LEU A 143 7.20 -14.98 4.27
C LEU A 143 8.10 -16.05 4.92
N SER A 144 9.25 -16.42 4.32
CA SER A 144 10.05 -17.58 4.77
C SER A 144 11.37 -17.20 5.44
N HIS A 145 11.50 -15.97 5.97
CA HIS A 145 12.73 -15.52 6.64
C HIS A 145 12.47 -14.70 7.91
N ASP A 146 11.35 -14.96 8.60
CA ASP A 146 10.99 -14.29 9.86
C ASP A 146 10.82 -12.76 9.69
N ALA A 147 10.11 -12.36 8.62
CA ALA A 147 9.82 -10.96 8.34
C ALA A 147 8.84 -10.39 9.39
N GLU A 148 9.12 -9.16 9.87
CA GLU A 148 8.22 -8.39 10.73
C GLU A 148 7.45 -7.31 9.93
N LEU A 149 8.00 -6.87 8.79
CA LEU A 149 7.39 -5.90 7.89
C LEU A 149 7.34 -6.44 6.47
N LEU A 150 6.17 -6.42 5.84
CA LEU A 150 6.02 -6.68 4.41
C LEU A 150 5.87 -5.37 3.63
N LEU A 151 6.67 -5.22 2.59
CA LEU A 151 6.58 -4.12 1.62
C LEU A 151 6.17 -4.70 0.27
N LEU A 152 4.91 -4.47 -0.11
CA LEU A 152 4.29 -5.10 -1.27
C LEU A 152 3.88 -4.04 -2.29
N ASP A 153 4.53 -4.07 -3.47
CA ASP A 153 4.25 -3.14 -4.56
C ASP A 153 3.38 -3.82 -5.62
N GLU A 154 2.08 -3.47 -5.63
CA GLU A 154 1.05 -3.97 -6.55
C GLU A 154 0.97 -5.52 -6.61
N PRO A 155 0.97 -6.25 -5.48
CA PRO A 155 1.11 -7.71 -5.47
C PRO A 155 -0.06 -8.46 -6.10
N THR A 156 -1.23 -7.83 -6.20
CA THR A 156 -2.45 -8.43 -6.75
C THR A 156 -2.76 -7.97 -8.18
N SER A 157 -1.98 -7.01 -8.70
CA SER A 157 -2.22 -6.43 -10.01
C SER A 157 -2.13 -7.45 -11.14
N GLY A 158 -3.19 -7.54 -11.95
CA GLY A 158 -3.29 -8.44 -13.11
C GLY A 158 -3.34 -9.93 -12.75
N LEU A 159 -3.70 -10.26 -11.51
CA LEU A 159 -4.07 -11.62 -11.09
C LEU A 159 -5.56 -11.85 -11.36
N ASP A 160 -5.92 -13.11 -11.61
CA ASP A 160 -7.32 -13.50 -11.62
C ASP A 160 -7.92 -13.42 -10.19
N PRO A 161 -9.27 -13.34 -10.06
CA PRO A 161 -9.90 -13.14 -8.76
C PRO A 161 -9.60 -14.23 -7.72
N VAL A 162 -9.42 -15.48 -8.13
CA VAL A 162 -9.16 -16.60 -7.21
C VAL A 162 -7.75 -16.49 -6.63
N VAL A 163 -6.75 -16.29 -7.49
CA VAL A 163 -5.35 -16.12 -7.07
C VAL A 163 -5.19 -14.87 -6.20
N ARG A 164 -5.93 -13.79 -6.52
CA ARG A 164 -5.95 -12.57 -5.73
C ARG A 164 -6.46 -12.82 -4.32
N ASP A 165 -7.57 -13.52 -4.17
CA ASP A 165 -8.16 -13.86 -2.87
C ASP A 165 -7.20 -14.73 -2.04
N GLU A 166 -6.58 -15.75 -2.64
CA GLU A 166 -5.54 -16.57 -2.00
C GLU A 166 -4.34 -15.75 -1.49
N VAL A 167 -3.94 -14.72 -2.23
CA VAL A 167 -2.87 -13.80 -1.80
C VAL A 167 -3.32 -12.98 -0.59
N LEU A 168 -4.53 -12.43 -0.60
CA LEU A 168 -5.07 -11.66 0.53
C LEU A 168 -5.21 -12.50 1.79
N ASP A 169 -5.65 -13.76 1.65
CA ASP A 169 -5.72 -14.71 2.78
C ASP A 169 -4.35 -14.95 3.42
N LEU A 170 -3.29 -15.06 2.62
CA LEU A 170 -1.93 -15.20 3.15
C LEU A 170 -1.45 -13.96 3.91
N LEU A 171 -1.80 -12.78 3.41
CA LEU A 171 -1.47 -11.54 4.09
C LEU A 171 -2.26 -11.42 5.39
N TYR A 172 -3.51 -11.89 5.41
CA TYR A 172 -4.32 -11.97 6.62
C TYR A 172 -3.70 -12.98 7.63
N ASP A 173 -3.27 -14.16 7.18
CA ASP A 173 -2.57 -15.14 8.02
C ASP A 173 -1.29 -14.54 8.64
N PHE A 174 -0.52 -13.78 7.86
CA PHE A 174 0.68 -13.08 8.33
C PHE A 174 0.36 -12.06 9.44
N MET A 175 -0.76 -11.35 9.33
CA MET A 175 -1.19 -10.34 10.31
C MET A 175 -1.77 -10.92 11.61
N GLN A 176 -1.79 -12.25 11.81
CA GLN A 176 -2.21 -12.84 13.08
C GLN A 176 -1.19 -12.59 14.21
N ASP A 177 0.03 -12.17 13.90
CA ASP A 177 1.00 -11.67 14.87
C ASP A 177 0.92 -10.13 14.95
N GLU A 178 0.64 -9.60 16.14
CA GLU A 178 0.50 -8.15 16.39
C GLU A 178 1.81 -7.35 16.24
N ASN A 179 2.96 -8.03 16.15
CA ASN A 179 4.25 -7.40 15.86
C ASN A 179 4.48 -7.19 14.37
N HIS A 180 3.70 -7.84 13.52
CA HIS A 180 3.81 -7.72 12.09
C HIS A 180 3.14 -6.44 11.57
N ALA A 181 3.57 -6.01 10.39
CA ALA A 181 2.93 -4.91 9.67
C ALA A 181 3.05 -5.09 8.16
N ILE A 182 2.12 -4.52 7.40
CA ILE A 182 2.13 -4.57 5.93
C ILE A 182 1.95 -3.16 5.37
N LEU A 183 2.87 -2.74 4.48
CA LEU A 183 2.63 -1.64 3.55
C LEU A 183 2.30 -2.25 2.19
N LEU A 184 1.05 -2.09 1.75
CA LEU A 184 0.53 -2.63 0.50
C LEU A 184 0.22 -1.49 -0.47
N SER A 185 1.00 -1.33 -1.54
CA SER A 185 0.59 -0.43 -2.61
C SER A 185 -0.43 -1.10 -3.52
N SER A 186 -1.50 -0.38 -3.84
CA SER A 186 -2.51 -0.84 -4.79
C SER A 186 -3.24 0.31 -5.46
N HIS A 187 -3.69 0.08 -6.69
CA HIS A 187 -4.69 0.89 -7.36
C HIS A 187 -6.07 0.18 -7.38
N ILE A 188 -6.16 -1.02 -6.82
CA ILE A 188 -7.37 -1.83 -6.72
C ILE A 188 -7.96 -1.63 -5.31
N THR A 189 -8.94 -0.75 -5.21
CA THR A 189 -9.53 -0.36 -3.92
C THR A 189 -10.25 -1.50 -3.21
N SER A 190 -10.84 -2.44 -3.98
CA SER A 190 -11.53 -3.61 -3.41
C SER A 190 -10.61 -4.56 -2.63
N ASP A 191 -9.30 -4.58 -2.90
CA ASP A 191 -8.35 -5.38 -2.13
C ASP A 191 -8.10 -4.70 -0.76
N LEU A 192 -8.02 -3.38 -0.77
CA LEU A 192 -7.81 -2.58 0.42
C LEU A 192 -9.05 -2.55 1.33
N ASP A 193 -10.25 -2.54 0.74
CA ASP A 193 -11.51 -2.70 1.49
C ASP A 193 -11.52 -3.99 2.32
N LYS A 194 -10.83 -5.04 1.86
CA LYS A 194 -10.77 -6.33 2.54
C LYS A 194 -9.74 -6.40 3.66
N ILE A 195 -8.58 -5.77 3.50
CA ILE A 195 -7.43 -6.04 4.37
C ILE A 195 -6.85 -4.79 5.05
N ALA A 196 -7.03 -3.57 4.50
CA ALA A 196 -6.36 -2.40 5.02
C ALA A 196 -7.06 -1.85 6.28
N ASP A 197 -6.27 -1.52 7.30
CA ASP A 197 -6.69 -0.79 8.51
C ASP A 197 -6.48 0.71 8.33
N GLU A 198 -5.39 1.08 7.64
CA GLU A 198 -4.96 2.46 7.39
C GLU A 198 -4.94 2.74 5.89
N ILE A 199 -5.30 3.94 5.49
CA ILE A 199 -5.24 4.40 4.10
C ILE A 199 -4.33 5.61 4.01
N THR A 200 -3.29 5.50 3.18
CA THR A 200 -2.44 6.62 2.76
C THR A 200 -2.63 6.87 1.28
N PHE A 201 -3.13 8.04 0.92
CA PHE A 201 -3.36 8.42 -0.46
C PHE A 201 -2.24 9.33 -0.97
N ILE A 202 -1.53 8.87 -2.01
CA ILE A 202 -0.45 9.62 -2.66
C ILE A 202 -0.87 10.05 -4.08
N HIS A 203 -0.67 11.34 -4.41
CA HIS A 203 -0.96 11.90 -5.73
C HIS A 203 0.16 12.84 -6.16
N LYS A 204 0.66 12.68 -7.37
CA LYS A 204 1.76 13.50 -7.95
C LYS A 204 2.96 13.69 -7.03
N GLY A 205 3.27 12.67 -6.23
CA GLY A 205 4.40 12.66 -5.29
C GLY A 205 4.14 13.31 -3.94
N GLU A 206 2.91 13.64 -3.60
CA GLU A 206 2.50 14.21 -2.32
C GLU A 206 1.48 13.33 -1.62
N VAL A 207 1.56 13.23 -0.30
CA VAL A 207 0.53 12.56 0.51
C VAL A 207 -0.61 13.53 0.74
N LEU A 208 -1.81 13.20 0.25
CA LEU A 208 -3.00 14.04 0.41
C LEU A 208 -3.76 13.71 1.71
N LEU A 209 -3.74 12.44 2.13
CA LEU A 209 -4.28 11.99 3.41
C LEU A 209 -3.55 10.73 3.89
N SER A 210 -3.57 10.50 5.21
CA SER A 210 -3.13 9.27 5.85
C SER A 210 -3.97 9.12 7.12
N GLU A 211 -4.97 8.24 7.08
CA GLU A 211 -6.02 8.13 8.11
C GLU A 211 -6.48 6.67 8.25
N PRO A 212 -6.99 6.27 9.45
CA PRO A 212 -7.65 4.97 9.62
C PRO A 212 -8.82 4.83 8.63
N ARG A 213 -8.90 3.65 7.98
CA ARG A 213 -9.92 3.39 6.95
C ARG A 213 -11.33 3.60 7.46
N ASP A 214 -11.65 3.03 8.61
CA ASP A 214 -13.00 3.06 9.15
C ASP A 214 -13.38 4.49 9.56
N GLU A 215 -12.45 5.25 10.17
CA GLU A 215 -12.65 6.66 10.49
C GLU A 215 -12.89 7.49 9.21
N LEU A 216 -12.12 7.24 8.16
CA LEU A 216 -12.26 7.92 6.87
C LEU A 216 -13.64 7.68 6.25
N LEU A 217 -14.14 6.43 6.28
CA LEU A 217 -15.45 6.06 5.73
C LEU A 217 -16.63 6.57 6.58
N ASP A 218 -16.47 6.61 7.90
CA ASP A 218 -17.50 7.07 8.82
C ASP A 218 -17.64 8.60 8.81
N THR A 219 -16.50 9.30 8.74
CA THR A 219 -16.48 10.76 8.83
C THR A 219 -16.72 11.46 7.50
N CYS A 220 -16.45 10.79 6.36
CA CYS A 220 -16.64 11.38 5.03
C CYS A 220 -17.95 10.96 4.38
N GLY A 221 -18.38 11.74 3.38
CA GLY A 221 -19.51 11.40 2.54
C GLY A 221 -19.57 12.28 1.30
N ILE A 222 -20.49 11.94 0.39
CA ILE A 222 -20.75 12.70 -0.83
C ILE A 222 -21.99 13.56 -0.60
N LEU A 223 -21.81 14.86 -0.75
CA LEU A 223 -22.89 15.83 -0.76
C LEU A 223 -23.19 16.22 -2.21
N ARG A 224 -24.47 16.08 -2.61
CA ARG A 224 -24.99 16.68 -3.86
C ARG A 224 -25.78 17.93 -3.54
N CYS A 225 -25.35 19.06 -4.08
CA CYS A 225 -25.87 20.36 -3.69
C CYS A 225 -25.84 21.37 -4.86
N THR A 226 -26.49 22.53 -4.65
CA THR A 226 -26.31 23.67 -5.53
C THR A 226 -25.00 24.41 -5.24
N ALA A 227 -24.59 25.30 -6.14
CA ALA A 227 -23.40 26.13 -5.92
C ALA A 227 -23.55 27.02 -4.65
N ASP A 228 -24.72 27.63 -4.46
CA ASP A 228 -25.01 28.47 -3.28
C ASP A 228 -24.91 27.65 -1.96
N GLN A 229 -25.37 26.42 -1.99
CA GLN A 229 -25.25 25.52 -0.84
C GLN A 229 -23.78 25.12 -0.55
N LEU A 230 -23.01 24.85 -1.61
CA LEU A 230 -21.59 24.55 -1.48
C LEU A 230 -20.80 25.72 -0.90
N ASP A 231 -21.08 26.95 -1.39
CA ASP A 231 -20.44 28.18 -0.92
C ASP A 231 -20.84 28.55 0.53
N ALA A 232 -21.97 28.03 1.01
CA ALA A 232 -22.43 28.24 2.38
C ALA A 232 -21.75 27.31 3.39
N LEU A 233 -21.04 26.25 2.95
CA LEU A 233 -20.30 25.36 3.82
C LEU A 233 -18.98 26.00 4.28
N ASP A 234 -18.53 25.61 5.47
CA ASP A 234 -17.16 25.89 5.89
C ASP A 234 -16.19 25.18 4.92
N PRO A 235 -15.23 25.92 4.31
CA PRO A 235 -14.24 25.33 3.42
C PRO A 235 -13.47 24.17 4.04
N SER A 236 -13.29 24.15 5.36
CA SER A 236 -12.62 23.05 6.07
C SER A 236 -13.43 21.74 6.08
N ALA A 237 -14.73 21.81 5.86
CA ALA A 237 -15.59 20.64 5.73
C ALA A 237 -15.54 20.02 4.34
N VAL A 238 -15.08 20.75 3.32
CA VAL A 238 -15.01 20.29 1.93
C VAL A 238 -13.59 19.79 1.64
N ARG A 239 -13.42 18.49 1.43
CA ARG A 239 -12.11 17.89 1.07
C ARG A 239 -11.80 18.05 -0.43
N ALA A 240 -12.82 17.87 -1.28
CA ALA A 240 -12.72 18.06 -2.74
C ALA A 240 -14.11 18.30 -3.32
N LYS A 241 -14.19 18.99 -4.46
CA LYS A 241 -15.45 19.29 -5.12
C LYS A 241 -15.38 19.09 -6.63
N ARG A 242 -16.54 18.85 -7.23
CA ARG A 242 -16.75 18.81 -8.68
C ARG A 242 -17.95 19.66 -9.02
N VAL A 243 -17.73 20.65 -9.86
CA VAL A 243 -18.80 21.54 -10.33
C VAL A 243 -19.22 21.08 -11.72
N GLY A 244 -20.49 20.71 -11.85
CA GLY A 244 -21.09 20.27 -13.12
C GLY A 244 -22.17 21.23 -13.59
N THR A 245 -22.68 20.99 -14.81
CA THR A 245 -23.75 21.80 -15.43
C THR A 245 -25.08 21.71 -14.66
N PHE A 246 -25.32 20.63 -13.92
CA PHE A 246 -26.60 20.37 -13.25
C PHE A 246 -26.52 20.39 -11.71
N GLY A 247 -25.37 20.80 -11.15
CA GLY A 247 -25.16 20.87 -9.70
C GLY A 247 -23.72 20.58 -9.32
N CYS A 248 -23.48 20.56 -8.03
CA CYS A 248 -22.17 20.28 -7.43
C CYS A 248 -22.19 18.95 -6.69
N GLU A 249 -21.08 18.23 -6.77
CA GLU A 249 -20.79 17.09 -5.90
C GLU A 249 -19.55 17.45 -5.08
N ALA A 250 -19.59 17.20 -3.76
CA ALA A 250 -18.47 17.46 -2.89
C ALA A 250 -18.20 16.24 -1.98
N LEU A 251 -16.93 15.91 -1.82
CA LEU A 251 -16.46 15.04 -0.76
C LEU A 251 -16.34 15.91 0.50
N VAL A 252 -17.17 15.63 1.49
CA VAL A 252 -17.30 16.44 2.71
C VAL A 252 -17.04 15.62 3.96
N ARG A 253 -16.62 16.32 5.01
CA ARG A 253 -16.72 15.79 6.39
C ARG A 253 -18.16 15.98 6.87
N ARG A 254 -18.75 14.88 7.37
CA ARG A 254 -20.17 14.86 7.81
C ARG A 254 -20.44 15.83 8.94
N ASP A 255 -19.49 16.01 9.85
CA ASP A 255 -19.59 16.92 11.02
C ASP A 255 -19.62 18.40 10.63
N GLY A 256 -19.18 18.74 9.44
CA GLY A 256 -19.22 20.13 8.90
C GLY A 256 -20.40 20.41 7.98
N VAL A 257 -21.36 19.46 7.84
CA VAL A 257 -22.55 19.62 7.00
C VAL A 257 -23.80 19.71 7.89
N PRO A 258 -24.77 20.62 7.58
CA PRO A 258 -26.03 20.68 8.34
C PRO A 258 -26.76 19.33 8.35
N GLU A 259 -27.28 18.92 9.53
CA GLU A 259 -27.92 17.59 9.74
C GLU A 259 -29.08 17.29 8.77
N ASN A 260 -29.76 18.31 8.26
CA ASN A 260 -30.86 18.15 7.33
C ASN A 260 -30.43 18.01 5.85
N TRP A 261 -29.12 18.04 5.56
CA TRP A 261 -28.64 17.84 4.20
C TRP A 261 -28.30 16.37 3.97
N PRO A 262 -28.74 15.78 2.84
CA PRO A 262 -28.48 14.38 2.56
C PRO A 262 -27.03 14.15 2.16
N VAL A 263 -26.26 13.50 3.03
CA VAL A 263 -24.88 13.09 2.75
C VAL A 263 -24.87 11.58 2.52
N GLU A 264 -24.51 11.17 1.30
CA GLU A 264 -24.44 9.77 0.92
C GLU A 264 -23.16 9.12 1.50
N PRO A 265 -23.21 7.80 1.83
CA PRO A 265 -22.00 7.07 2.17
C PRO A 265 -20.98 7.10 1.02
N VAL A 266 -19.69 6.98 1.37
CA VAL A 266 -18.60 6.98 0.40
C VAL A 266 -17.77 5.71 0.56
N ASN A 267 -17.15 5.23 -0.52
CA ASN A 267 -16.15 4.17 -0.51
C ASN A 267 -14.75 4.71 -0.87
N ILE A 268 -13.71 3.89 -0.69
CA ILE A 268 -12.32 4.29 -0.94
C ILE A 268 -12.12 4.73 -2.39
N GLU A 269 -12.74 4.05 -3.36
CA GLU A 269 -12.64 4.39 -4.78
C GLU A 269 -13.19 5.80 -5.07
N GLN A 270 -14.34 6.13 -4.51
CA GLN A 270 -14.95 7.45 -4.66
C GLN A 270 -14.08 8.54 -4.03
N ILE A 271 -13.53 8.31 -2.83
CA ILE A 271 -12.59 9.23 -2.18
C ILE A 271 -11.39 9.48 -3.10
N MET A 272 -10.77 8.40 -3.60
CA MET A 272 -9.65 8.50 -4.54
C MET A 272 -10.02 9.32 -5.78
N LEU A 273 -11.19 9.08 -6.39
CA LEU A 273 -11.64 9.81 -7.57
C LEU A 273 -11.89 11.30 -7.29
N PHE A 274 -12.41 11.65 -6.12
CA PHE A 274 -12.58 13.04 -5.73
C PHE A 274 -11.25 13.75 -5.53
N LEU A 275 -10.32 13.13 -4.82
CA LEU A 275 -8.99 13.70 -4.53
C LEU A 275 -8.09 13.83 -5.77
N THR A 276 -8.30 12.97 -6.80
CA THR A 276 -7.49 13.04 -8.05
C THR A 276 -8.07 13.97 -9.11
N ARG A 277 -9.40 14.08 -9.20
CA ARG A 277 -10.10 14.75 -10.30
C ARG A 277 -10.96 15.93 -9.84
N GLY A 278 -11.15 16.06 -8.54
CA GLY A 278 -11.84 17.19 -7.95
C GLY A 278 -10.97 18.46 -8.01
N GLU A 279 -11.61 19.62 -7.98
CA GLU A 279 -10.93 20.86 -7.68
C GLU A 279 -10.67 20.89 -6.17
N ASP A 280 -9.44 21.23 -5.77
CA ASP A 280 -9.11 21.44 -4.36
C ASP A 280 -10.00 22.55 -3.79
N ALA A 281 -10.49 22.33 -2.57
CA ALA A 281 -11.23 23.35 -1.82
C ALA A 281 -10.33 24.47 -1.26
N ARG A 282 -9.00 24.40 -1.57
CA ARG A 282 -7.99 25.36 -1.11
C ARG A 282 -7.92 26.60 -1.98
#